data_7f2a75d62d0e688c39b033101cbaea58
#
_entry.id   7f2a75d62d0e688c39b033101cbaea58
#
_cell.length_a   1.000
_cell.length_b   1.000
_cell.length_c   1.000
_cell.angle_alpha   90.00
_cell.angle_beta   90.00
_cell.angle_gamma   90.00
#
_symmetry.space_group_name_H-M   'P 1'
#
loop_
_entity.id
_entity.type
_entity.pdbx_description
1 polymer ?
#
loop_
_entity_poly.entity_id
_entity_poly.type
_entity_poly.pdbx_seq_one_letter_code
_entity_poly.pdbx_strand_id
1 'polypeptide(L)'
;VSFSCTAPIVGTVLVEAARGSVLRPIIGMLGFSIAVALPFGFFAFFPSKLSNLPKSGGWLNSVKVVLGFIEVALGFKFLMVADQTYHWGLLDREIYIAIWVTIFTLQGLYLMGKIKFAHDSELKYIGVPRLAFIIATFTFVVYLIPGMFGAPLKALAGYFPPQETIDFDINRIVRDNVKQISVSGVATGTAKKSDACEAPKYSDFLHLAHGLDGYFDYDQALKCAQAQNKPLFIDFTGHGCVNCREMEQSVWSDPRVLDMLKN
;
A
#
# COMPACT_ATOMS: atom_id res chain seq x y z
N VAL A 1 22.95 3.17 -5.41
CA VAL A 1 21.64 3.54 -5.97
C VAL A 1 20.99 2.36 -6.72
N SER A 2 21.79 1.40 -7.23
CA SER A 2 21.28 0.34 -8.11
C SER A 2 20.54 -0.78 -7.39
N PHE A 3 20.80 -1.04 -6.13
CA PHE A 3 20.23 -2.18 -5.40
C PHE A 3 18.85 -1.92 -4.78
N SER A 4 18.52 -0.70 -4.45
CA SER A 4 17.25 -0.38 -3.78
C SER A 4 16.01 -0.63 -4.65
N CYS A 5 16.12 -0.38 -5.96
CA CYS A 5 15.02 -0.61 -6.90
C CYS A 5 14.84 -2.09 -7.27
N THR A 6 15.88 -2.91 -7.09
CA THR A 6 15.86 -4.34 -7.42
C THR A 6 15.47 -5.22 -6.23
N ALA A 7 15.64 -4.72 -5.01
CA ALA A 7 15.35 -5.45 -3.79
C ALA A 7 13.93 -6.03 -3.72
N PRO A 8 12.84 -5.31 -4.08
CA PRO A 8 11.50 -5.87 -4.09
C PRO A 8 11.32 -7.03 -5.06
N ILE A 9 11.95 -6.95 -6.25
CA ILE A 9 11.86 -8.00 -7.28
C ILE A 9 12.64 -9.23 -6.83
N VAL A 10 13.88 -9.03 -6.35
CA VAL A 10 14.72 -10.11 -5.84
C VAL A 10 14.09 -10.75 -4.59
N GLY A 11 13.50 -9.95 -3.71
CA GLY A 11 12.82 -10.43 -2.52
C GLY A 11 11.62 -11.32 -2.84
N THR A 12 10.77 -10.94 -3.79
CA THR A 12 9.64 -11.79 -4.22
C THR A 12 10.09 -13.10 -4.83
N VAL A 13 11.16 -13.09 -5.63
CA VAL A 13 11.73 -14.28 -6.24
C VAL A 13 12.33 -15.21 -5.18
N LEU A 14 13.01 -14.66 -4.16
CA LEU A 14 13.56 -15.44 -3.03
C LEU A 14 12.45 -16.09 -2.20
N VAL A 15 11.36 -15.37 -1.91
CA VAL A 15 10.21 -15.93 -1.19
C VAL A 15 9.56 -17.06 -1.99
N GLU A 16 9.44 -16.92 -3.30
CA GLU A 16 8.90 -17.96 -4.17
C GLU A 16 9.81 -19.20 -4.21
N ALA A 17 11.13 -19.00 -4.19
CA ALA A 17 12.11 -20.09 -4.07
C ALA A 17 11.99 -20.82 -2.72
N ALA A 18 11.79 -20.09 -1.63
CA ALA A 18 11.60 -20.66 -0.29
C ALA A 18 10.33 -21.49 -0.17
N ARG A 19 9.32 -21.23 -1.00
CA ARG A 19 8.08 -22.03 -1.11
C ARG A 19 8.24 -23.33 -1.89
N GLY A 20 9.46 -23.67 -2.35
CA GLY A 20 9.78 -24.92 -3.04
C GLY A 20 9.52 -24.90 -4.55
N SER A 21 9.14 -23.77 -5.14
CA SER A 21 9.07 -23.65 -6.59
C SER A 21 10.47 -23.34 -7.16
N VAL A 22 11.01 -24.20 -7.99
CA VAL A 22 12.37 -24.02 -8.55
C VAL A 22 12.33 -23.29 -9.88
N LEU A 23 11.38 -23.61 -10.74
CA LEU A 23 11.35 -23.15 -12.13
C LEU A 23 10.99 -21.66 -12.25
N ARG A 24 10.00 -21.18 -11.49
CA ARG A 24 9.53 -19.79 -11.53
C ARG A 24 10.62 -18.78 -11.11
N PRO A 25 11.33 -18.98 -9.98
CA PRO A 25 12.47 -18.13 -9.60
C PRO A 25 13.58 -18.09 -10.65
N ILE A 26 13.92 -19.23 -11.26
CA ILE A 26 14.97 -19.29 -12.29
C ILE A 26 14.56 -18.47 -13.52
N ILE A 27 13.34 -18.63 -14.03
CA ILE A 27 12.85 -17.88 -15.18
C ILE A 27 12.76 -16.38 -14.85
N GLY A 28 12.28 -16.03 -13.65
CA GLY A 28 12.19 -14.65 -13.18
C GLY A 28 13.57 -13.97 -13.11
N MET A 29 14.55 -14.64 -12.51
CA MET A 29 15.91 -14.11 -12.41
C MET A 29 16.62 -14.04 -13.76
N LEU A 30 16.43 -15.02 -14.65
CA LEU A 30 16.97 -14.98 -16.01
C LEU A 30 16.36 -13.82 -16.81
N GLY A 31 15.04 -13.66 -16.76
CA GLY A 31 14.35 -12.55 -17.43
C GLY A 31 14.84 -11.19 -16.94
N PHE A 32 14.95 -11.03 -15.62
CA PHE A 32 15.50 -9.82 -15.01
C PHE A 32 16.95 -9.56 -15.44
N SER A 33 17.81 -10.56 -15.38
CA SER A 33 19.22 -10.43 -15.76
C SER A 33 19.40 -10.06 -17.22
N ILE A 34 18.61 -10.67 -18.13
CA ILE A 34 18.61 -10.35 -19.55
C ILE A 34 18.11 -8.91 -19.78
N ALA A 35 17.02 -8.50 -19.13
CA ALA A 35 16.47 -7.16 -19.27
C ALA A 35 17.46 -6.07 -18.84
N VAL A 36 18.24 -6.32 -17.78
CA VAL A 36 19.28 -5.41 -17.32
C VAL A 36 20.52 -5.46 -18.21
N ALA A 37 20.98 -6.66 -18.63
CA ALA A 37 22.18 -6.82 -19.44
C ALA A 37 22.01 -6.32 -20.88
N LEU A 38 20.81 -6.39 -21.46
CA LEU A 38 20.54 -6.05 -22.87
C LEU A 38 20.90 -4.60 -23.23
N PRO A 39 20.50 -3.56 -22.48
CA PRO A 39 20.91 -2.18 -22.76
C PRO A 39 22.43 -1.99 -22.69
N PHE A 40 23.08 -2.58 -21.68
CA PHE A 40 24.54 -2.47 -21.54
C PHE A 40 25.28 -3.20 -22.64
N GLY A 41 24.84 -4.41 -23.01
CA GLY A 41 25.37 -5.16 -24.16
C GLY A 41 25.19 -4.38 -25.46
N PHE A 42 24.01 -3.81 -25.70
CA PHE A 42 23.77 -2.98 -26.90
C PHE A 42 24.75 -1.81 -27.01
N PHE A 43 24.97 -1.05 -25.93
CA PHE A 43 25.91 0.06 -25.93
C PHE A 43 27.38 -0.39 -26.00
N ALA A 44 27.71 -1.57 -25.50
CA ALA A 44 29.05 -2.15 -25.65
C ALA A 44 29.37 -2.52 -27.10
N PHE A 45 28.39 -3.04 -27.85
CA PHE A 45 28.53 -3.34 -29.28
C PHE A 45 28.51 -2.10 -30.18
N PHE A 46 27.82 -1.04 -29.77
CA PHE A 46 27.68 0.19 -30.55
C PHE A 46 28.15 1.42 -29.77
N PRO A 47 29.47 1.56 -29.49
CA PRO A 47 30.00 2.69 -28.69
C PRO A 47 29.79 4.05 -29.36
N SER A 48 29.69 4.09 -30.71
CA SER A 48 29.37 5.30 -31.46
C SER A 48 27.98 5.87 -31.19
N LYS A 49 27.02 5.02 -30.76
CA LYS A 49 25.71 5.48 -30.34
C LYS A 49 25.74 6.12 -28.95
N LEU A 50 26.65 5.66 -28.10
CA LEU A 50 26.87 6.23 -26.76
C LEU A 50 27.48 7.64 -26.85
N SER A 51 28.39 7.88 -27.79
CA SER A 51 29.00 9.20 -28.00
C SER A 51 28.03 10.23 -28.59
N ASN A 52 26.99 9.78 -29.33
CA ASN A 52 25.94 10.59 -29.90
C ASN A 52 24.73 10.80 -28.95
N LEU A 53 24.70 10.12 -27.81
CA LEU A 53 23.77 10.51 -26.76
C LEU A 53 24.08 11.96 -26.39
N PRO A 54 23.07 12.87 -26.44
CA PRO A 54 23.31 14.24 -26.04
C PRO A 54 24.01 14.20 -24.68
N LYS A 55 25.08 14.99 -24.51
CA LYS A 55 25.75 15.18 -23.21
C LYS A 55 24.74 15.80 -22.25
N SER A 56 23.79 15.00 -21.83
CA SER A 56 22.54 15.37 -21.18
C SER A 56 22.73 15.32 -19.68
N GLY A 57 23.52 16.24 -19.16
CA GLY A 57 23.56 16.44 -17.71
C GLY A 57 22.16 16.64 -17.10
N GLY A 58 21.29 17.40 -17.77
CA GLY A 58 20.00 17.80 -17.21
C GLY A 58 18.91 16.73 -17.19
N TRP A 59 18.73 15.96 -18.28
CA TRP A 59 17.65 14.96 -18.32
C TRP A 59 17.92 13.78 -17.40
N LEU A 60 19.14 13.25 -17.41
CA LEU A 60 19.53 12.13 -16.54
C LEU A 60 19.46 12.53 -15.06
N ASN A 61 19.82 13.77 -14.73
CA ASN A 61 19.69 14.27 -13.37
C ASN A 61 18.22 14.36 -12.95
N SER A 62 17.33 14.83 -13.82
CA SER A 62 15.89 14.85 -13.54
C SER A 62 15.32 13.46 -13.28
N VAL A 63 15.73 12.44 -14.04
CA VAL A 63 15.33 11.04 -13.80
C VAL A 63 15.81 10.56 -12.43
N LYS A 64 17.08 10.83 -12.07
CA LYS A 64 17.62 10.45 -10.75
C LYS A 64 16.86 11.08 -9.61
N VAL A 65 16.49 12.35 -9.72
CA VAL A 65 15.74 13.06 -8.68
C VAL A 65 14.32 12.52 -8.55
N VAL A 66 13.64 12.27 -9.67
CA VAL A 66 12.29 11.66 -9.66
C VAL A 66 12.31 10.27 -9.02
N LEU A 67 13.28 9.42 -9.38
CA LEU A 67 13.46 8.12 -8.75
C LEU A 67 13.75 8.26 -7.25
N GLY A 68 14.55 9.27 -6.85
CA GLY A 68 14.83 9.55 -5.44
C GLY A 68 13.54 9.88 -4.66
N PHE A 69 12.63 10.67 -5.20
CA PHE A 69 11.33 10.93 -4.56
C PHE A 69 10.50 9.65 -4.38
N ILE A 70 10.48 8.78 -5.40
CA ILE A 70 9.78 7.50 -5.34
C ILE A 70 10.43 6.58 -4.30
N GLU A 71 11.76 6.51 -4.24
CA GLU A 71 12.47 5.71 -3.23
C GLU A 71 12.19 6.19 -1.81
N VAL A 72 12.13 7.50 -1.58
CA VAL A 72 11.76 8.07 -0.29
C VAL A 72 10.33 7.67 0.09
N ALA A 73 9.36 7.81 -0.83
CA ALA A 73 7.98 7.40 -0.58
C ALA A 73 7.87 5.91 -0.24
N LEU A 74 8.57 5.05 -0.97
CA LEU A 74 8.62 3.61 -0.70
C LEU A 74 9.36 3.28 0.60
N GLY A 75 10.37 4.06 0.97
CA GLY A 75 11.08 3.94 2.24
C GLY A 75 10.16 4.10 3.45
N PHE A 76 9.21 5.03 3.38
CA PHE A 76 8.19 5.20 4.42
C PHE A 76 7.30 3.97 4.61
N LYS A 77 7.16 3.10 3.60
CA LYS A 77 6.43 1.83 3.76
C LYS A 77 7.10 0.92 4.78
N PHE A 78 8.41 0.84 4.80
CA PHE A 78 9.12 0.02 5.80
C PHE A 78 8.95 0.60 7.21
N LEU A 79 8.98 1.92 7.31
CA LEU A 79 8.75 2.61 8.58
C LEU A 79 7.31 2.38 9.08
N MET A 80 6.32 2.45 8.19
CA MET A 80 4.93 2.12 8.48
C MET A 80 4.75 0.68 8.99
N VAL A 81 5.41 -0.30 8.36
CA VAL A 81 5.34 -1.69 8.81
C VAL A 81 5.96 -1.84 10.21
N ALA A 82 7.07 -1.16 10.47
CA ALA A 82 7.67 -1.14 11.81
C ALA A 82 6.73 -0.48 12.84
N ASP A 83 6.15 0.67 12.52
CA ASP A 83 5.19 1.38 13.37
C ASP A 83 4.00 0.49 13.75
N GLN A 84 3.40 -0.19 12.78
CA GLN A 84 2.30 -1.12 13.03
C GLN A 84 2.72 -2.36 13.83
N THR A 85 3.94 -2.86 13.64
CA THR A 85 4.45 -4.02 14.37
C THR A 85 4.70 -3.70 15.83
N TYR A 86 5.22 -2.50 16.12
CA TYR A 86 5.51 -2.04 17.47
C TYR A 86 4.36 -1.26 18.12
N HIS A 87 3.26 -1.03 17.38
CA HIS A 87 2.06 -0.31 17.84
C HIS A 87 2.38 1.10 18.37
N TRP A 88 3.27 1.84 17.67
CA TRP A 88 3.61 3.22 18.06
C TRP A 88 2.49 4.21 17.76
N GLY A 89 1.68 3.95 16.71
CA GLY A 89 0.58 4.83 16.29
C GLY A 89 1.05 6.19 15.79
N LEU A 90 2.24 6.25 15.17
CA LEU A 90 2.81 7.48 14.63
C LEU A 90 2.48 7.68 13.15
N LEU A 91 2.32 6.58 12.41
CA LEU A 91 2.08 6.55 10.97
C LEU A 91 0.70 5.98 10.65
N ASP A 92 -0.33 6.56 11.25
CA ASP A 92 -1.70 6.28 10.89
C ASP A 92 -1.97 6.61 9.42
N ARG A 93 -3.04 6.06 8.88
CA ARG A 93 -3.29 6.11 7.43
C ARG A 93 -3.32 7.52 6.88
N GLU A 94 -3.96 8.48 7.54
CA GLU A 94 -4.00 9.87 7.12
C GLU A 94 -2.63 10.54 7.11
N ILE A 95 -1.83 10.33 8.15
CA ILE A 95 -0.47 10.88 8.25
C ILE A 95 0.41 10.31 7.16
N TYR A 96 0.34 9.00 6.95
CA TYR A 96 1.10 8.32 5.92
C TYR A 96 0.72 8.80 4.51
N ILE A 97 -0.58 8.96 4.20
CA ILE A 97 -1.04 9.49 2.92
C ILE A 97 -0.64 10.97 2.77
N ALA A 98 -0.70 11.77 3.84
CA ALA A 98 -0.26 13.17 3.82
C ALA A 98 1.23 13.29 3.46
N ILE A 99 2.09 12.41 3.99
CA ILE A 99 3.50 12.32 3.63
C ILE A 99 3.66 12.03 2.13
N TRP A 100 2.94 11.05 1.60
CA TRP A 100 2.96 10.72 0.18
C TRP A 100 2.48 11.88 -0.70
N VAL A 101 1.36 12.50 -0.36
CA VAL A 101 0.84 13.70 -1.04
C VAL A 101 1.91 14.80 -1.07
N THR A 102 2.59 15.04 0.05
CA THR A 102 3.66 16.04 0.13
C THR A 102 4.85 15.69 -0.76
N ILE A 103 5.34 14.44 -0.70
CA ILE A 103 6.48 13.97 -1.51
C ILE A 103 6.17 14.11 -3.01
N PHE A 104 5.02 13.62 -3.47
CA PHE A 104 4.66 13.69 -4.89
C PHE A 104 4.29 15.11 -5.34
N THR A 105 3.78 15.97 -4.45
CA THR A 105 3.60 17.39 -4.75
C THR A 105 4.94 18.07 -4.95
N LEU A 106 5.93 17.83 -4.10
CA LEU A 106 7.29 18.34 -4.26
C LEU A 106 7.94 17.82 -5.54
N GLN A 107 7.74 16.55 -5.89
CA GLN A 107 8.17 15.97 -7.16
C GLN A 107 7.51 16.70 -8.36
N GLY A 108 6.21 16.97 -8.29
CA GLY A 108 5.50 17.74 -9.33
C GLY A 108 6.03 19.16 -9.50
N LEU A 109 6.29 19.85 -8.39
CA LEU A 109 6.91 21.18 -8.37
C LEU A 109 8.34 21.17 -8.93
N TYR A 110 9.11 20.12 -8.63
CA TYR A 110 10.43 19.90 -9.22
C TYR A 110 10.34 19.71 -10.74
N LEU A 111 9.42 18.87 -11.21
CA LEU A 111 9.19 18.66 -12.64
C LEU A 111 8.75 19.94 -13.35
N MET A 112 8.01 20.83 -12.71
CA MET A 112 7.66 22.16 -13.23
C MET A 112 8.85 23.15 -13.23
N GLY A 113 9.97 22.79 -12.59
CA GLY A 113 11.15 23.65 -12.47
C GLY A 113 11.02 24.75 -11.41
N LYS A 114 10.04 24.64 -10.50
CA LYS A 114 9.88 25.56 -9.36
C LYS A 114 10.90 25.27 -8.25
N ILE A 115 11.27 24.00 -8.10
CA ILE A 115 12.31 23.55 -7.18
C ILE A 115 13.53 23.18 -8.02
N LYS A 116 14.72 23.60 -7.61
CA LYS A 116 15.99 23.31 -8.28
C LYS A 116 16.98 22.77 -7.26
N PHE A 117 17.72 21.73 -7.65
CA PHE A 117 18.84 21.20 -6.88
C PHE A 117 20.18 21.64 -7.48
N ALA A 118 21.26 21.49 -6.72
CA ALA A 118 22.57 22.06 -7.04
C ALA A 118 23.17 21.65 -8.40
N HIS A 119 22.71 20.53 -8.98
CA HIS A 119 23.21 20.03 -10.28
C HIS A 119 22.16 20.08 -11.40
N ASP A 120 21.08 20.84 -11.20
CA ASP A 120 20.04 20.98 -12.22
C ASP A 120 20.42 22.04 -13.27
N SER A 121 20.18 21.71 -14.53
CA SER A 121 20.28 22.66 -15.62
C SER A 121 19.06 23.58 -15.68
N GLU A 122 19.25 24.80 -16.16
CA GLU A 122 18.14 25.75 -16.32
C GLU A 122 17.10 25.26 -17.32
N LEU A 123 15.85 25.25 -16.89
CA LEU A 123 14.70 24.89 -17.71
C LEU A 123 14.19 26.13 -18.44
N LYS A 124 14.46 26.24 -19.73
CA LYS A 124 13.91 27.32 -20.56
C LYS A 124 12.47 27.06 -21.01
N TYR A 125 12.10 25.80 -21.20
CA TYR A 125 10.76 25.36 -21.64
C TYR A 125 10.46 23.95 -21.14
N ILE A 126 9.18 23.63 -21.02
CA ILE A 126 8.70 22.31 -20.62
C ILE A 126 8.41 21.51 -21.89
N GLY A 127 9.15 20.43 -22.12
CA GLY A 127 8.89 19.50 -23.21
C GLY A 127 7.66 18.65 -22.99
N VAL A 128 7.07 18.12 -24.07
CA VAL A 128 5.86 17.29 -24.03
C VAL A 128 5.97 16.07 -23.11
N PRO A 129 7.07 15.28 -23.12
CA PRO A 129 7.21 14.16 -22.20
C PRO A 129 7.22 14.59 -20.73
N ARG A 130 7.88 15.70 -20.43
CA ARG A 130 7.95 16.23 -19.07
C ARG A 130 6.57 16.72 -18.59
N LEU A 131 5.80 17.36 -19.48
CA LEU A 131 4.43 17.76 -19.19
C LEU A 131 3.55 16.56 -18.87
N ALA A 132 3.68 15.45 -19.62
CA ALA A 132 2.95 14.21 -19.34
C ALA A 132 3.26 13.65 -17.94
N PHE A 133 4.53 13.67 -17.53
CA PHE A 133 4.92 13.27 -16.17
C PHE A 133 4.38 14.21 -15.10
N ILE A 134 4.32 15.52 -15.34
CA ILE A 134 3.70 16.48 -14.42
C ILE A 134 2.23 16.16 -14.22
N ILE A 135 1.48 15.95 -15.32
CA ILE A 135 0.07 15.60 -15.28
C ILE A 135 -0.13 14.30 -14.50
N ALA A 136 0.64 13.26 -14.83
CA ALA A 136 0.55 11.97 -14.12
C ALA A 136 0.80 12.12 -12.62
N THR A 137 1.83 12.88 -12.22
CA THR A 137 2.16 13.12 -10.81
C THR A 137 1.04 13.85 -10.08
N PHE A 138 0.51 14.93 -10.63
CA PHE A 138 -0.58 15.66 -9.98
C PHE A 138 -1.89 14.90 -9.98
N THR A 139 -2.19 14.13 -11.04
CA THR A 139 -3.34 13.20 -11.03
C THR A 139 -3.22 12.19 -9.91
N PHE A 140 -2.03 11.64 -9.70
CA PHE A 140 -1.76 10.74 -8.59
C PHE A 140 -1.95 11.41 -7.24
N VAL A 141 -1.45 12.64 -7.05
CA VAL A 141 -1.66 13.43 -5.83
C VAL A 141 -3.15 13.63 -5.55
N VAL A 142 -3.92 14.05 -6.56
CA VAL A 142 -5.38 14.25 -6.43
C VAL A 142 -6.09 12.94 -6.09
N TYR A 143 -5.66 11.82 -6.67
CA TYR A 143 -6.19 10.49 -6.37
C TYR A 143 -5.96 10.06 -4.91
N LEU A 144 -4.88 10.52 -4.28
CA LEU A 144 -4.56 10.20 -2.87
C LEU A 144 -5.41 10.99 -1.86
N ILE A 145 -5.86 12.21 -2.19
CA ILE A 145 -6.55 13.10 -1.26
C ILE A 145 -7.80 12.46 -0.63
N PRO A 146 -8.72 11.82 -1.37
CA PRO A 146 -9.87 11.15 -0.78
C PRO A 146 -9.50 10.05 0.23
N GLY A 147 -8.33 9.43 0.05
CA GLY A 147 -7.81 8.40 0.96
C GLY A 147 -7.56 8.90 2.37
N MET A 148 -7.25 10.19 2.55
CA MET A 148 -7.09 10.83 3.86
C MET A 148 -8.41 10.93 4.64
N PHE A 149 -9.55 10.82 3.95
CA PHE A 149 -10.89 10.95 4.52
C PHE A 149 -11.66 9.61 4.54
N GLY A 150 -10.94 8.49 4.48
CA GLY A 150 -11.53 7.14 4.58
C GLY A 150 -11.93 6.50 3.25
N ALA A 151 -11.60 7.10 2.09
CA ALA A 151 -11.87 6.44 0.82
C ALA A 151 -10.95 5.21 0.63
N PRO A 152 -11.49 4.06 0.15
CA PRO A 152 -10.68 2.89 -0.16
C PRO A 152 -9.87 3.15 -1.43
N LEU A 153 -8.56 3.29 -1.30
CA LEU A 153 -7.63 3.41 -2.43
C LEU A 153 -7.32 2.02 -2.98
N LYS A 154 -8.28 1.37 -3.64
CA LYS A 154 -8.20 -0.05 -4.06
C LYS A 154 -6.94 -0.39 -4.85
N ALA A 155 -6.50 0.49 -5.76
CA ALA A 155 -5.30 0.26 -6.57
C ALA A 155 -3.99 0.26 -5.75
N LEU A 156 -4.00 0.81 -4.54
CA LEU A 156 -2.84 0.98 -3.68
C LEU A 156 -3.06 0.39 -2.28
N ALA A 157 -4.09 -0.42 -2.11
CA ALA A 157 -4.50 -0.97 -0.81
C ALA A 157 -3.35 -1.67 -0.06
N GLY A 158 -2.49 -2.40 -0.77
CA GLY A 158 -1.34 -3.09 -0.19
C GLY A 158 -0.15 -2.20 0.17
N TYR A 159 -0.17 -0.91 -0.18
CA TYR A 159 0.91 0.04 0.11
C TYR A 159 0.60 0.96 1.27
N PHE A 160 -0.65 1.07 1.67
CA PHE A 160 -1.11 1.95 2.74
C PHE A 160 -1.49 1.17 4.00
N PRO A 161 -1.46 1.84 5.17
CA PRO A 161 -1.98 1.27 6.42
C PRO A 161 -3.44 0.83 6.28
N PRO A 162 -3.90 -0.12 7.13
CA PRO A 162 -5.29 -0.53 7.19
C PRO A 162 -6.25 0.65 7.38
N GLN A 163 -7.50 0.51 6.94
CA GLN A 163 -8.50 1.59 7.13
C GLN A 163 -8.89 1.80 8.60
N GLU A 164 -8.68 0.81 9.42
CA GLU A 164 -8.99 0.84 10.84
C GLU A 164 -8.10 1.82 11.62
N THR A 165 -6.93 2.20 11.07
CA THR A 165 -6.01 3.17 11.67
C THR A 165 -6.38 4.63 11.36
N ILE A 166 -7.51 4.88 10.70
CA ILE A 166 -7.97 6.24 10.38
C ILE A 166 -8.74 6.81 11.58
N ASP A 167 -8.29 7.94 12.09
CA ASP A 167 -9.00 8.68 13.13
C ASP A 167 -10.24 9.39 12.58
N PHE A 168 -10.12 10.01 11.42
CA PHE A 168 -11.20 10.76 10.76
C PHE A 168 -11.77 10.02 9.54
N ASP A 169 -12.55 8.97 9.79
CA ASP A 169 -13.29 8.25 8.73
C ASP A 169 -14.71 8.78 8.58
N ILE A 170 -14.95 9.55 7.52
CA ILE A 170 -16.29 10.11 7.20
C ILE A 170 -17.32 8.99 7.05
N ASN A 171 -16.96 7.86 6.44
CA ASN A 171 -17.89 6.75 6.25
C ASN A 171 -18.26 6.07 7.57
N ARG A 172 -17.35 6.00 8.52
CA ARG A 172 -17.59 5.51 9.88
C ARG A 172 -18.50 6.47 10.63
N ILE A 173 -18.20 7.76 10.60
CA ILE A 173 -19.03 8.80 11.24
C ILE A 173 -20.45 8.77 10.69
N VAL A 174 -20.64 8.70 9.37
CA VAL A 174 -21.97 8.61 8.75
C VAL A 174 -22.70 7.33 9.16
N ARG A 175 -22.02 6.19 9.15
CA ARG A 175 -22.63 4.90 9.58
C ARG A 175 -23.07 4.93 11.04
N ASP A 176 -22.25 5.49 11.91
CA ASP A 176 -22.56 5.56 13.35
C ASP A 176 -23.73 6.51 13.61
N ASN A 177 -23.78 7.65 12.92
CA ASN A 177 -24.92 8.57 12.99
C ASN A 177 -26.21 7.93 12.44
N VAL A 178 -26.14 7.21 11.31
CA VAL A 178 -27.29 6.50 10.73
C VAL A 178 -27.79 5.40 11.67
N LYS A 179 -26.88 4.67 12.32
CA LYS A 179 -27.22 3.66 13.35
C LYS A 179 -27.94 4.32 14.55
N GLN A 180 -27.44 5.47 15.02
CA GLN A 180 -28.08 6.19 16.12
C GLN A 180 -29.49 6.67 15.77
N ILE A 181 -29.70 7.17 14.55
CA ILE A 181 -31.02 7.58 14.05
C ILE A 181 -31.95 6.36 13.93
N SER A 182 -31.45 5.23 13.47
CA SER A 182 -32.21 3.98 13.33
C SER A 182 -32.60 3.39 14.69
N VAL A 183 -31.75 3.53 15.71
CA VAL A 183 -32.03 3.08 17.09
C VAL A 183 -33.07 3.98 17.78
N SER A 184 -33.17 5.23 17.39
CA SER A 184 -34.23 6.14 17.93
C SER A 184 -35.62 5.84 17.35
N GLY A 185 -35.74 5.01 16.30
CA GLY A 185 -36.99 4.72 15.60
C GLY A 185 -37.58 3.32 15.83
N VAL A 186 -36.78 2.30 16.07
CA VAL A 186 -37.29 0.92 16.33
C VAL A 186 -36.23 0.15 17.12
N ALA A 187 -36.55 -0.18 18.36
CA ALA A 187 -35.80 -1.15 19.13
C ALA A 187 -36.02 -2.56 18.53
N THR A 188 -35.16 -2.99 17.62
CA THR A 188 -35.16 -4.38 17.16
C THR A 188 -33.72 -4.89 17.03
N GLY A 189 -33.38 -5.81 17.96
CA GLY A 189 -32.34 -6.80 17.76
C GLY A 189 -30.92 -6.34 18.11
N THR A 190 -30.65 -6.13 19.40
CA THR A 190 -29.33 -6.49 19.93
C THR A 190 -29.07 -7.94 19.57
N ALA A 191 -28.15 -8.15 18.61
CA ALA A 191 -27.54 -9.46 18.45
C ALA A 191 -27.00 -9.85 19.85
N LYS A 192 -27.62 -10.84 20.49
CA LYS A 192 -27.16 -11.41 21.74
C LYS A 192 -25.71 -11.80 21.54
N LYS A 193 -24.76 -11.06 22.15
CA LYS A 193 -23.47 -11.64 22.49
C LYS A 193 -23.82 -12.90 23.22
N SER A 194 -23.58 -14.07 22.64
CA SER A 194 -23.75 -15.33 23.31
C SER A 194 -22.81 -15.35 24.52
N ASP A 195 -23.34 -15.42 25.69
CA ASP A 195 -22.58 -15.56 26.98
C ASP A 195 -21.63 -16.76 27.01
N ALA A 196 -21.54 -17.51 25.91
CA ALA A 196 -20.76 -18.73 25.79
C ALA A 196 -19.28 -18.51 25.46
N CYS A 197 -18.87 -17.29 25.07
CA CYS A 197 -17.50 -17.03 24.63
C CYS A 197 -16.89 -15.87 25.41
N GLU A 198 -15.60 -16.03 25.77
CA GLU A 198 -14.82 -14.97 26.41
C GLU A 198 -14.56 -13.82 25.43
N ALA A 199 -14.32 -12.60 25.93
CA ALA A 199 -13.92 -11.45 25.12
C ALA A 199 -12.62 -11.77 24.36
N PRO A 200 -12.51 -11.37 23.06
CA PRO A 200 -11.32 -11.63 22.29
C PRO A 200 -10.07 -11.03 22.92
N LYS A 201 -9.02 -11.83 23.10
CA LYS A 201 -7.72 -11.34 23.52
C LYS A 201 -7.16 -10.40 22.44
N TYR A 202 -6.41 -9.39 22.84
CA TYR A 202 -5.75 -8.42 21.96
C TYR A 202 -6.71 -7.50 21.17
N SER A 203 -8.00 -7.48 21.49
CA SER A 203 -8.99 -6.60 20.85
C SER A 203 -8.75 -5.11 21.14
N ASP A 204 -7.91 -4.76 22.10
CA ASP A 204 -7.58 -3.39 22.45
C ASP A 204 -6.78 -2.68 21.36
N PHE A 205 -5.98 -3.43 20.58
CA PHE A 205 -5.12 -2.89 19.53
C PHE A 205 -5.20 -3.65 18.21
N LEU A 206 -5.81 -4.84 18.17
CA LEU A 206 -6.05 -5.56 16.92
C LEU A 206 -7.52 -5.45 16.52
N HIS A 207 -7.76 -5.04 15.29
CA HIS A 207 -9.09 -4.93 14.72
C HIS A 207 -9.16 -5.65 13.38
N LEU A 208 -10.28 -6.33 13.13
CA LEU A 208 -10.54 -6.94 11.84
C LEU A 208 -11.11 -5.91 10.86
N ALA A 209 -10.80 -6.11 9.59
CA ALA A 209 -11.28 -5.24 8.52
C ALA A 209 -12.82 -5.17 8.49
N HIS A 210 -13.35 -4.05 8.07
CA HIS A 210 -14.79 -3.78 7.90
C HIS A 210 -15.65 -3.96 9.16
N GLY A 211 -15.03 -3.91 10.36
CA GLY A 211 -15.75 -4.08 11.62
C GLY A 211 -16.30 -5.49 11.81
N LEU A 212 -15.60 -6.49 11.28
CA LEU A 212 -15.88 -7.89 11.55
C LEU A 212 -15.48 -8.21 12.99
N ASP A 213 -16.29 -9.04 13.65
CA ASP A 213 -15.97 -9.61 14.96
C ASP A 213 -15.17 -10.90 14.77
N GLY A 214 -14.13 -11.09 15.59
CA GLY A 214 -13.31 -12.30 15.53
C GLY A 214 -12.28 -12.38 16.63
N TYR A 215 -11.45 -13.42 16.57
CA TYR A 215 -10.44 -13.74 17.57
C TYR A 215 -9.05 -13.67 16.97
N PHE A 216 -8.09 -13.25 17.78
CA PHE A 216 -6.66 -13.18 17.41
C PHE A 216 -5.83 -14.29 18.07
N ASP A 217 -6.48 -15.13 18.87
CA ASP A 217 -5.90 -16.29 19.51
C ASP A 217 -6.64 -17.55 19.01
N TYR A 218 -5.89 -18.49 18.43
CA TYR A 218 -6.46 -19.69 17.81
C TYR A 218 -7.19 -20.58 18.81
N ASP A 219 -6.62 -20.79 20.00
CA ASP A 219 -7.21 -21.68 21.00
C ASP A 219 -8.53 -21.09 21.54
N GLN A 220 -8.59 -19.79 21.71
CA GLN A 220 -9.79 -19.07 22.10
C GLN A 220 -10.87 -19.17 21.02
N ALA A 221 -10.49 -18.93 19.74
CA ALA A 221 -11.39 -19.04 18.61
C ALA A 221 -11.97 -20.46 18.46
N LEU A 222 -11.13 -21.48 18.60
CA LEU A 222 -11.52 -22.87 18.48
C LEU A 222 -12.51 -23.27 19.57
N LYS A 223 -12.25 -22.89 20.83
CA LYS A 223 -13.16 -23.14 21.95
C LYS A 223 -14.53 -22.50 21.73
N CYS A 224 -14.54 -21.26 21.28
CA CYS A 224 -15.78 -20.55 21.01
C CYS A 224 -16.55 -21.16 19.81
N ALA A 225 -15.87 -21.52 18.72
CA ALA A 225 -16.48 -22.20 17.58
C ALA A 225 -17.11 -23.53 17.95
N GLN A 226 -16.42 -24.31 18.78
CA GLN A 226 -16.95 -25.59 19.33
C GLN A 226 -18.18 -25.38 20.24
N ALA A 227 -18.13 -24.37 21.11
CA ALA A 227 -19.26 -24.04 21.99
C ALA A 227 -20.50 -23.60 21.23
N GLN A 228 -20.31 -22.91 20.08
CA GLN A 228 -21.38 -22.43 19.21
C GLN A 228 -21.78 -23.43 18.10
N ASN A 229 -21.03 -24.52 17.96
CA ASN A 229 -21.19 -25.51 16.90
C ASN A 229 -21.15 -24.84 15.50
N LYS A 230 -20.23 -23.87 15.33
CA LYS A 230 -20.01 -23.13 14.07
C LYS A 230 -18.67 -23.50 13.45
N PRO A 231 -18.54 -23.46 12.11
CA PRO A 231 -17.25 -23.61 11.46
C PRO A 231 -16.33 -22.45 11.79
N LEU A 232 -15.02 -22.71 11.87
CA LEU A 232 -14.00 -21.70 12.09
C LEU A 232 -13.38 -21.30 10.75
N PHE A 233 -13.45 -20.02 10.40
CA PHE A 233 -12.70 -19.43 9.29
C PHE A 233 -11.38 -18.86 9.81
N ILE A 234 -10.27 -19.27 9.23
CA ILE A 234 -8.93 -18.83 9.64
C ILE A 234 -8.31 -18.02 8.50
N ASP A 235 -7.93 -16.77 8.80
CA ASP A 235 -7.18 -15.91 7.90
C ASP A 235 -5.72 -15.78 8.39
N PHE A 236 -4.78 -16.02 7.48
CA PHE A 236 -3.35 -15.84 7.73
C PHE A 236 -2.91 -14.50 7.16
N THR A 237 -2.75 -13.52 8.01
CA THR A 237 -2.43 -12.14 7.63
C THR A 237 -1.18 -11.62 8.36
N GLY A 238 -0.74 -10.42 7.99
CA GLY A 238 0.37 -9.72 8.64
C GLY A 238 0.42 -8.25 8.24
N HIS A 239 1.06 -7.41 9.04
CA HIS A 239 1.12 -5.96 8.84
C HIS A 239 1.73 -5.56 7.49
N GLY A 240 2.73 -6.30 6.99
CA GLY A 240 3.36 -6.05 5.68
C GLY A 240 2.75 -6.81 4.49
N CYS A 241 1.66 -7.57 4.70
CA CYS A 241 1.09 -8.44 3.68
C CYS A 241 0.26 -7.64 2.66
N VAL A 242 0.84 -7.34 1.50
CA VAL A 242 0.19 -6.59 0.41
C VAL A 242 -1.07 -7.29 -0.08
N ASN A 243 -0.98 -8.61 -0.36
CA ASN A 243 -2.11 -9.39 -0.88
C ASN A 243 -3.26 -9.50 0.13
N CYS A 244 -2.94 -9.55 1.44
CA CYS A 244 -3.95 -9.59 2.48
C CYS A 244 -4.76 -8.28 2.50
N ARG A 245 -4.06 -7.14 2.46
CA ARG A 245 -4.71 -5.81 2.37
C ARG A 245 -5.55 -5.65 1.09
N GLU A 246 -5.05 -6.18 -0.03
CA GLU A 246 -5.80 -6.17 -1.29
C GLU A 246 -7.07 -7.04 -1.20
N MET A 247 -6.98 -8.22 -0.62
CA MET A 247 -8.11 -9.12 -0.40
C MET A 247 -9.18 -8.46 0.49
N GLU A 248 -8.77 -7.89 1.61
CA GLU A 248 -9.66 -7.16 2.53
C GLU A 248 -10.38 -5.99 1.84
N GLN A 249 -9.65 -5.20 1.05
CA GLN A 249 -10.19 -4.01 0.39
C GLN A 249 -11.04 -4.32 -0.84
N SER A 250 -10.77 -5.40 -1.56
CA SER A 250 -11.42 -5.71 -2.85
C SER A 250 -12.50 -6.78 -2.71
N VAL A 251 -12.25 -7.82 -1.90
CA VAL A 251 -13.12 -8.99 -1.80
C VAL A 251 -14.02 -8.91 -0.56
N TRP A 252 -13.43 -8.67 0.62
CA TRP A 252 -14.24 -8.62 1.85
C TRP A 252 -15.15 -7.39 1.92
N SER A 253 -14.81 -6.33 1.18
CA SER A 253 -15.66 -5.13 1.04
C SER A 253 -16.93 -5.37 0.21
N ASP A 254 -17.02 -6.47 -0.57
CA ASP A 254 -18.24 -6.81 -1.32
C ASP A 254 -19.35 -7.19 -0.33
N PRO A 255 -20.56 -6.56 -0.41
CA PRO A 255 -21.65 -6.82 0.54
C PRO A 255 -22.02 -8.30 0.67
N ARG A 256 -21.93 -9.07 -0.42
CA ARG A 256 -22.26 -10.50 -0.42
C ARG A 256 -21.25 -11.31 0.39
N VAL A 257 -19.96 -10.97 0.27
CA VAL A 257 -18.88 -11.62 1.01
C VAL A 257 -18.94 -11.19 2.48
N LEU A 258 -19.12 -9.91 2.71
CA LEU A 258 -19.20 -9.35 4.07
C LEU A 258 -20.35 -9.95 4.87
N ASP A 259 -21.51 -10.15 4.24
CA ASP A 259 -22.65 -10.82 4.89
C ASP A 259 -22.37 -12.28 5.23
N MET A 260 -21.63 -13.00 4.37
CA MET A 260 -21.20 -14.39 4.68
C MET A 260 -20.16 -14.46 5.80
N LEU A 261 -19.30 -13.45 5.93
CA LEU A 261 -18.29 -13.39 6.99
C LEU A 261 -18.88 -12.99 8.35
N LYS A 262 -20.05 -12.33 8.37
CA LYS A 262 -20.76 -11.92 9.60
C LYS A 262 -21.67 -13.00 10.18
N ASN A 263 -22.13 -13.96 9.37
CA ASN A 263 -23.07 -15.01 9.74
C ASN A 263 -22.40 -16.37 9.91
#